data_db166c55e8d07ea7176a9a5620f5c6ee
#
_entry.id   db166c55e8d07ea7176a9a5620f5c6ee
#
_cell.length_a   1.000
_cell.length_b   1.000
_cell.length_c   1.000
_cell.angle_alpha   90.00
_cell.angle_beta   90.00
_cell.angle_gamma   90.00
#
_symmetry.space_group_name_H-M   'P 1'
#
loop_
_entity.id
_entity.type
_entity.pdbx_description
1 polymer ?
#
loop_
_entity_poly.entity_id
_entity_poly.type
_entity_poly.pdbx_seq_one_letter_code
_entity_poly.pdbx_strand_id
1 'polypeptide(L)'
;MARGPFIDGDLQIEAVDEPWLKIYELDIQTLEDHCADPQGLFLVAETAAGEIAGFITASQSWNQFITIDYIAIDSGKRRSGAARLLMDEAHRWACTTEAAGLRLETQNVNVSACLFYRSCGFSLGGYDRYLYNALPEKEEVALFWYYMLDRRPAMSHPEQR
;
A
#
# COMPACT_ATOMS: atom_id res chain seq x y z
N MET A 1 -25.66 11.49 11.79
CA MET A 1 -24.30 11.22 11.26
C MET A 1 -23.44 10.85 12.46
N ALA A 2 -22.93 9.60 12.51
CA ALA A 2 -22.00 9.21 13.57
C ALA A 2 -20.64 9.83 13.27
N ARG A 3 -20.12 10.63 14.19
CA ARG A 3 -18.75 11.15 14.14
C ARG A 3 -17.92 10.28 15.08
N GLY A 4 -17.00 9.49 14.52
CA GLY A 4 -16.08 8.68 15.32
C GLY A 4 -14.84 9.47 15.71
N PRO A 5 -14.09 9.00 16.70
CA PRO A 5 -12.79 9.57 17.12
C PRO A 5 -11.66 9.27 16.12
N PHE A 6 -12.00 8.90 14.88
CA PHE A 6 -11.06 8.39 13.87
C PHE A 6 -10.44 9.49 12.99
N ILE A 7 -10.76 10.77 13.26
CA ILE A 7 -10.23 11.88 12.49
C ILE A 7 -8.92 12.30 13.16
N ASP A 8 -7.80 12.15 12.45
CA ASP A 8 -6.46 12.64 12.81
C ASP A 8 -5.73 11.88 13.93
N GLY A 9 -5.93 10.56 14.03
CA GLY A 9 -5.08 9.74 14.90
C GLY A 9 -3.68 9.63 14.33
N ASP A 10 -2.72 10.35 14.91
CA ASP A 10 -1.30 10.13 14.64
C ASP A 10 -0.92 8.71 15.07
N LEU A 11 -0.17 8.00 14.21
CA LEU A 11 0.33 6.68 14.53
C LEU A 11 1.35 6.81 15.67
N GLN A 12 1.01 6.30 16.85
CA GLN A 12 1.93 6.21 17.97
C GLN A 12 2.71 4.90 17.85
N ILE A 13 4.05 5.00 17.94
CA ILE A 13 4.94 3.85 17.89
C ILE A 13 5.45 3.61 19.29
N GLU A 14 5.16 2.43 19.83
CA GLU A 14 5.62 1.99 21.13
C GLU A 14 6.72 0.94 20.97
N ALA A 15 7.74 1.00 21.83
CA ALA A 15 8.73 -0.05 21.91
C ALA A 15 8.14 -1.28 22.64
N VAL A 16 8.49 -2.46 22.15
CA VAL A 16 8.14 -3.72 22.82
C VAL A 16 9.36 -4.27 23.54
N ASP A 17 9.13 -4.90 24.69
CA ASP A 17 10.21 -5.43 25.55
C ASP A 17 10.95 -6.59 24.87
N GLU A 18 10.22 -7.41 24.07
CA GLU A 18 10.77 -8.53 23.34
C GLU A 18 10.50 -8.37 21.83
N PRO A 19 11.46 -7.79 21.07
CA PRO A 19 11.31 -7.67 19.64
C PRO A 19 11.38 -9.04 18.96
N TRP A 20 10.51 -9.28 17.97
CA TRP A 20 10.53 -10.50 17.17
C TRP A 20 10.68 -10.17 15.69
N LEU A 21 11.23 -11.13 14.92
CA LEU A 21 11.30 -11.03 13.47
C LEU A 21 10.06 -11.70 12.86
N LYS A 22 9.22 -10.92 12.21
CA LYS A 22 8.13 -11.45 11.40
C LYS A 22 8.61 -11.70 9.97
N ILE A 23 8.41 -12.92 9.49
CA ILE A 23 8.66 -13.31 8.12
C ILE A 23 7.32 -13.35 7.41
N TYR A 24 7.21 -12.63 6.30
CA TYR A 24 6.03 -12.66 5.44
C TYR A 24 6.28 -13.66 4.31
N GLU A 25 5.46 -14.70 4.27
CA GLU A 25 5.49 -15.66 3.17
C GLU A 25 4.79 -15.05 1.95
N LEU A 26 5.39 -15.22 0.79
CA LEU A 26 4.79 -14.85 -0.49
C LEU A 26 4.08 -16.07 -1.06
N ASP A 27 2.79 -15.94 -1.32
CA ASP A 27 2.06 -16.94 -2.08
C ASP A 27 2.37 -16.78 -3.57
N ILE A 28 3.09 -17.77 -4.11
CA ILE A 28 3.55 -17.76 -5.51
C ILE A 28 2.35 -17.76 -6.46
N GLN A 29 1.29 -18.51 -6.16
CA GLN A 29 0.10 -18.55 -7.02
C GLN A 29 -0.57 -17.17 -7.11
N THR A 30 -0.70 -16.49 -6.00
CA THR A 30 -1.24 -15.12 -5.97
C THR A 30 -0.35 -14.16 -6.77
N LEU A 31 0.98 -14.31 -6.73
CA LEU A 31 1.89 -13.50 -7.55
C LEU A 31 1.75 -13.80 -9.05
N GLU A 32 1.58 -15.07 -9.43
CA GLU A 32 1.33 -15.47 -10.82
C GLU A 32 0.01 -14.87 -11.34
N ASP A 33 -1.04 -14.87 -10.51
CA ASP A 33 -2.34 -14.25 -10.83
C ASP A 33 -2.19 -12.74 -11.06
N HIS A 34 -1.41 -12.04 -10.24
CA HIS A 34 -1.10 -10.62 -10.45
C HIS A 34 -0.30 -10.36 -11.72
N CYS A 35 0.65 -11.25 -12.05
CA CYS A 35 1.40 -11.15 -13.31
C CYS A 35 0.51 -11.35 -14.53
N ALA A 36 -0.54 -12.16 -14.41
CA ALA A 36 -1.45 -12.49 -15.50
C ALA A 36 -2.58 -11.46 -15.67
N ASP A 37 -2.80 -10.58 -14.69
CA ASP A 37 -3.86 -9.57 -14.75
C ASP A 37 -3.49 -8.43 -15.72
N PRO A 38 -4.14 -8.31 -16.88
CA PRO A 38 -3.84 -7.28 -17.87
C PRO A 38 -4.29 -5.87 -17.41
N GLN A 39 -5.09 -5.76 -16.35
CA GLN A 39 -5.56 -4.50 -15.78
C GLN A 39 -4.81 -4.12 -14.50
N GLY A 40 -3.96 -5.01 -14.00
CA GLY A 40 -3.11 -4.80 -12.84
C GLY A 40 -1.75 -4.19 -13.20
N LEU A 41 -0.99 -3.88 -12.18
CA LEU A 41 0.40 -3.46 -12.28
C LEU A 41 1.29 -4.52 -11.64
N PHE A 42 2.32 -4.95 -12.34
CA PHE A 42 3.42 -5.73 -11.79
C PHE A 42 4.74 -5.12 -12.26
N LEU A 43 5.53 -4.63 -11.31
CA LEU A 43 6.84 -4.04 -11.60
C LEU A 43 7.93 -4.69 -10.75
N VAL A 44 9.09 -4.85 -11.35
CA VAL A 44 10.31 -5.35 -10.70
C VAL A 44 11.35 -4.25 -10.71
N ALA A 45 11.99 -4.01 -9.57
CA ALA A 45 13.17 -3.16 -9.47
C ALA A 45 14.43 -4.01 -9.61
N GLU A 46 15.32 -3.61 -10.50
CA GLU A 46 16.62 -4.25 -10.70
C GLU A 46 17.76 -3.33 -10.28
N THR A 47 18.84 -3.91 -9.80
CA THR A 47 20.09 -3.19 -9.57
C THR A 47 20.81 -2.93 -10.88
N ALA A 48 21.84 -2.07 -10.88
CA ALA A 48 22.71 -1.84 -12.04
C ALA A 48 23.45 -3.13 -12.50
N ALA A 49 23.56 -4.13 -11.64
CA ALA A 49 24.15 -5.44 -11.97
C ALA A 49 23.12 -6.44 -12.54
N GLY A 50 21.86 -6.03 -12.72
CA GLY A 50 20.79 -6.90 -13.23
C GLY A 50 20.19 -7.85 -12.19
N GLU A 51 20.44 -7.62 -10.90
CA GLU A 51 19.85 -8.42 -9.84
C GLU A 51 18.50 -7.83 -9.39
N ILE A 52 17.53 -8.68 -9.12
CA ILE A 52 16.23 -8.24 -8.59
C ILE A 52 16.43 -7.67 -7.18
N ALA A 53 16.00 -6.42 -7.00
CA ALA A 53 16.00 -5.73 -5.70
C ALA A 53 14.65 -5.83 -5.00
N GLY A 54 13.57 -6.00 -5.75
CA GLY A 54 12.23 -6.09 -5.20
C GLY A 54 11.16 -5.96 -6.27
N PHE A 55 9.90 -5.97 -5.86
CA PHE A 55 8.76 -5.84 -6.76
C PHE A 55 7.58 -5.14 -6.06
N ILE A 56 6.62 -4.70 -6.86
CA ILE A 56 5.33 -4.19 -6.43
C ILE A 56 4.24 -4.74 -7.34
N THR A 57 3.09 -5.08 -6.74
CA THR A 57 1.87 -5.39 -7.48
C THR A 57 0.74 -4.46 -7.04
N ALA A 58 -0.14 -4.13 -7.96
CA ALA A 58 -1.30 -3.32 -7.66
C ALA A 58 -2.47 -3.67 -8.58
N SER A 59 -3.67 -3.60 -8.04
CA SER A 59 -4.92 -3.94 -8.74
C SER A 59 -5.97 -2.86 -8.54
N GLN A 60 -6.97 -2.82 -9.45
CA GLN A 60 -8.14 -1.95 -9.28
C GLN A 60 -9.12 -2.54 -8.30
N SER A 61 -9.55 -1.73 -7.33
CA SER A 61 -10.59 -2.11 -6.38
C SER A 61 -11.98 -1.65 -6.82
N TRP A 62 -13.02 -2.34 -6.34
CA TRP A 62 -14.43 -2.03 -6.59
C TRP A 62 -14.83 -0.58 -6.23
N ASN A 63 -14.11 0.07 -5.31
CA ASN A 63 -14.36 1.43 -4.82
C ASN A 63 -13.54 2.51 -5.55
N GLN A 64 -13.02 2.19 -6.73
CA GLN A 64 -12.22 3.08 -7.57
C GLN A 64 -10.86 3.50 -6.96
N PHE A 65 -10.34 2.77 -5.99
CA PHE A 65 -8.95 2.89 -5.56
C PHE A 65 -8.07 1.87 -6.27
N ILE A 66 -6.80 2.19 -6.45
CA ILE A 66 -5.75 1.22 -6.72
C ILE A 66 -5.31 0.64 -5.37
N THR A 67 -5.41 -0.66 -5.21
CA THR A 67 -4.84 -1.36 -4.06
C THR A 67 -3.40 -1.76 -4.40
N ILE A 68 -2.45 -1.39 -3.56
CA ILE A 68 -1.12 -1.99 -3.55
C ILE A 68 -1.27 -3.32 -2.83
N ASP A 69 -1.19 -4.42 -3.58
CA ASP A 69 -1.42 -5.76 -3.05
C ASP A 69 -0.15 -6.30 -2.39
N TYR A 70 1.00 -6.10 -3.04
CA TYR A 70 2.31 -6.45 -2.49
C TYR A 70 3.34 -5.38 -2.80
N ILE A 71 4.24 -5.15 -1.86
CA ILE A 71 5.53 -4.48 -2.07
C ILE A 71 6.58 -5.19 -1.23
N ALA A 72 7.59 -5.75 -1.87
CA ALA A 72 8.65 -6.48 -1.20
C ALA A 72 10.02 -6.08 -1.75
N ILE A 73 10.97 -5.90 -0.84
CA ILE A 73 12.37 -5.57 -1.17
C ILE A 73 13.27 -6.60 -0.50
N ASP A 74 14.19 -7.14 -1.27
CA ASP A 74 15.23 -8.02 -0.77
C ASP A 74 15.94 -7.41 0.45
N SER A 75 16.14 -8.19 1.50
CA SER A 75 16.68 -7.70 2.77
C SER A 75 18.06 -7.07 2.63
N GLY A 76 18.90 -7.63 1.75
CA GLY A 76 20.24 -7.12 1.45
C GLY A 76 20.23 -5.84 0.60
N LYS A 77 19.10 -5.49 0.00
CA LYS A 77 18.94 -4.34 -0.89
C LYS A 77 18.01 -3.25 -0.30
N ARG A 78 17.61 -3.40 0.97
CA ARG A 78 16.84 -2.37 1.68
C ARG A 78 17.63 -1.08 1.80
N ARG A 79 16.93 0.04 1.93
CA ARG A 79 17.51 1.40 1.98
C ARG A 79 18.27 1.83 0.72
N SER A 80 18.14 1.10 -0.39
CA SER A 80 18.69 1.47 -1.70
C SER A 80 17.84 2.48 -2.47
N GLY A 81 16.64 2.80 -1.99
CA GLY A 81 15.64 3.59 -2.71
C GLY A 81 14.67 2.76 -3.57
N ALA A 82 14.88 1.45 -3.72
CA ALA A 82 14.06 0.60 -4.59
C ALA A 82 12.57 0.63 -4.22
N ALA A 83 12.22 0.58 -2.92
CA ALA A 83 10.83 0.68 -2.49
C ALA A 83 10.18 2.01 -2.89
N ARG A 84 10.91 3.12 -2.76
CA ARG A 84 10.45 4.45 -3.17
C ARG A 84 10.21 4.51 -4.67
N LEU A 85 11.17 4.02 -5.46
CA LEU A 85 11.04 3.97 -6.90
C LEU A 85 9.80 3.18 -7.35
N LEU A 86 9.59 1.98 -6.78
CA LEU A 86 8.42 1.16 -7.09
C LEU A 86 7.11 1.86 -6.70
N MET A 87 7.05 2.51 -5.54
CA MET A 87 5.87 3.25 -5.11
C MET A 87 5.59 4.47 -6.00
N ASP A 88 6.62 5.19 -6.41
CA ASP A 88 6.48 6.34 -7.31
C ASP A 88 6.00 5.91 -8.70
N GLU A 89 6.42 4.73 -9.19
CA GLU A 89 5.90 4.15 -10.44
C GLU A 89 4.43 3.72 -10.30
N ALA A 90 4.07 3.08 -9.21
CA ALA A 90 2.67 2.72 -8.95
C ALA A 90 1.78 3.97 -8.87
N HIS A 91 2.27 5.04 -8.25
CA HIS A 91 1.58 6.33 -8.23
C HIS A 91 1.42 6.91 -9.66
N ARG A 92 2.49 6.90 -10.46
CA ARG A 92 2.43 7.35 -11.85
C ARG A 92 1.40 6.57 -12.66
N TRP A 93 1.41 5.24 -12.52
CA TRP A 93 0.42 4.39 -13.17
C TRP A 93 -1.00 4.73 -12.70
N ALA A 94 -1.24 4.87 -11.41
CA ALA A 94 -2.55 5.26 -10.88
C ALA A 94 -3.06 6.60 -11.47
N CYS A 95 -2.16 7.55 -11.73
CA CYS A 95 -2.51 8.81 -12.39
C CYS A 95 -3.00 8.63 -13.83
N THR A 96 -2.66 7.54 -14.50
CA THR A 96 -3.15 7.23 -15.87
C THR A 96 -4.51 6.53 -15.88
N THR A 97 -5.02 6.11 -14.73
CA THR A 97 -6.31 5.47 -14.55
C THR A 97 -7.36 6.46 -14.07
N GLU A 98 -8.63 6.01 -13.94
CA GLU A 98 -9.71 6.79 -13.32
C GLU A 98 -9.75 6.65 -11.78
N ALA A 99 -8.72 6.08 -11.15
CA ALA A 99 -8.71 5.83 -9.72
C ALA A 99 -8.75 7.12 -8.89
N ALA A 100 -9.46 7.09 -7.76
CA ALA A 100 -9.54 8.19 -6.81
C ALA A 100 -8.24 8.35 -5.99
N GLY A 101 -7.44 7.30 -5.92
CA GLY A 101 -6.21 7.26 -5.15
C GLY A 101 -5.63 5.86 -5.04
N LEU A 102 -4.60 5.73 -4.23
CA LEU A 102 -4.02 4.44 -3.85
C LEU A 102 -4.44 4.08 -2.43
N ARG A 103 -4.56 2.80 -2.17
CA ARG A 103 -4.78 2.26 -0.84
C ARG A 103 -3.91 1.04 -0.60
N LEU A 104 -3.66 0.72 0.63
CA LEU A 104 -3.00 -0.51 1.04
C LEU A 104 -3.38 -0.89 2.47
N GLU A 105 -3.07 -2.12 2.82
CA GLU A 105 -3.22 -2.66 4.15
C GLU A 105 -1.85 -3.10 4.69
N THR A 106 -1.62 -2.92 5.98
CA THR A 106 -0.47 -3.52 6.67
C THR A 106 -0.79 -3.79 8.12
N GLN A 107 -0.06 -4.71 8.74
CA GLN A 107 -0.21 -5.02 10.15
C GLN A 107 0.42 -3.92 11.02
N ASN A 108 -0.18 -3.66 12.19
CA ASN A 108 0.32 -2.69 13.17
C ASN A 108 1.73 -3.02 13.69
N VAL A 109 2.15 -4.28 13.64
CA VAL A 109 3.49 -4.74 14.05
C VAL A 109 4.56 -4.44 12.98
N ASN A 110 4.17 -4.13 11.74
CA ASN A 110 5.10 -3.77 10.67
C ASN A 110 5.42 -2.26 10.69
N VAL A 111 6.09 -1.83 11.75
CA VAL A 111 6.41 -0.41 11.97
C VAL A 111 7.22 0.18 10.81
N SER A 112 8.16 -0.57 10.25
CA SER A 112 8.97 -0.10 9.11
C SER A 112 8.13 0.21 7.89
N ALA A 113 7.14 -0.62 7.57
CA ALA A 113 6.19 -0.36 6.49
C ALA A 113 5.30 0.85 6.78
N CYS A 114 4.78 0.97 8.00
CA CYS A 114 3.98 2.13 8.42
C CYS A 114 4.75 3.45 8.23
N LEU A 115 6.01 3.50 8.67
CA LEU A 115 6.88 4.66 8.49
C LEU A 115 7.17 4.95 7.01
N PHE A 116 7.39 3.90 6.23
CA PHE A 116 7.62 4.02 4.78
C PHE A 116 6.39 4.61 4.09
N TYR A 117 5.18 4.07 4.32
CA TYR A 117 3.96 4.58 3.69
C TYR A 117 3.67 6.03 4.07
N ARG A 118 3.83 6.38 5.34
CA ARG A 118 3.73 7.78 5.78
C ARG A 118 4.74 8.67 5.05
N SER A 119 5.98 8.21 4.86
CA SER A 119 7.01 8.96 4.11
C SER A 119 6.69 9.09 2.62
N CYS A 120 5.85 8.19 2.07
CA CYS A 120 5.32 8.26 0.71
C CYS A 120 4.09 9.17 0.58
N GLY A 121 3.63 9.79 1.67
CA GLY A 121 2.47 10.69 1.68
C GLY A 121 1.12 10.00 1.92
N PHE A 122 1.12 8.72 2.29
CA PHE A 122 -0.10 8.06 2.71
C PHE A 122 -0.53 8.53 4.11
N SER A 123 -1.84 8.61 4.29
CA SER A 123 -2.48 8.89 5.57
C SER A 123 -3.19 7.63 6.08
N LEU A 124 -3.19 7.44 7.39
CA LEU A 124 -3.96 6.35 8.01
C LEU A 124 -5.43 6.67 7.93
N GLY A 125 -6.20 5.86 7.20
CA GLY A 125 -7.63 6.04 6.98
C GLY A 125 -8.51 5.25 7.94
N GLY A 126 -7.95 4.23 8.61
CA GLY A 126 -8.68 3.39 9.55
C GLY A 126 -7.92 2.16 9.96
N TYR A 127 -8.55 1.36 10.81
CA TYR A 127 -8.00 0.08 11.24
C TYR A 127 -9.12 -0.95 11.45
N ASP A 128 -8.78 -2.23 11.42
CA ASP A 128 -9.67 -3.33 11.77
C ASP A 128 -8.95 -4.28 12.75
N ARG A 129 -9.55 -4.48 13.93
CA ARG A 129 -9.03 -5.36 14.98
C ARG A 129 -9.36 -6.83 14.77
N TYR A 130 -10.29 -7.11 13.86
CA TYR A 130 -10.86 -8.43 13.71
C TYR A 130 -10.53 -9.07 12.36
N LEU A 131 -9.88 -8.33 11.46
CA LEU A 131 -9.58 -8.80 10.11
C LEU A 131 -8.81 -10.14 10.15
N TYR A 132 -7.88 -10.26 11.08
CA TYR A 132 -7.04 -11.46 11.22
C TYR A 132 -7.55 -12.46 12.27
N ASN A 133 -8.74 -12.25 12.84
CA ASN A 133 -9.23 -13.01 14.00
C ASN A 133 -9.31 -14.54 13.76
N ALA A 134 -9.46 -14.98 12.52
CA ALA A 134 -9.47 -16.40 12.13
C ALA A 134 -8.10 -16.95 11.70
N LEU A 135 -7.04 -16.12 11.77
CA LEU A 135 -5.69 -16.44 11.33
C LEU A 135 -4.74 -16.59 12.53
N PRO A 136 -3.54 -17.16 12.35
CA PRO A 136 -2.51 -17.19 13.38
C PRO A 136 -2.17 -15.81 13.96
N GLU A 137 -2.29 -14.76 13.14
CA GLU A 137 -2.00 -13.35 13.46
C GLU A 137 -3.16 -12.63 14.16
N LYS A 138 -4.09 -13.34 14.79
CA LYS A 138 -5.32 -12.81 15.41
C LYS A 138 -5.12 -11.65 16.40
N GLU A 139 -3.95 -11.51 16.97
CA GLU A 139 -3.60 -10.41 17.90
C GLU A 139 -3.13 -9.14 17.16
N GLU A 140 -2.90 -9.23 15.84
CA GLU A 140 -2.49 -8.09 15.03
C GLU A 140 -3.71 -7.27 14.57
N VAL A 141 -3.47 -6.01 14.31
CA VAL A 141 -4.48 -5.06 13.83
C VAL A 141 -4.16 -4.66 12.41
N ALA A 142 -5.13 -4.76 11.51
CA ALA A 142 -4.99 -4.26 10.16
C ALA A 142 -5.06 -2.72 10.17
N LEU A 143 -4.13 -2.08 9.49
CA LEU A 143 -4.06 -0.63 9.28
C LEU A 143 -4.27 -0.34 7.81
N PHE A 144 -5.25 0.51 7.49
CA PHE A 144 -5.58 0.90 6.11
C PHE A 144 -5.03 2.28 5.80
N TRP A 145 -4.17 2.35 4.79
CA TRP A 145 -3.49 3.56 4.35
C TRP A 145 -4.05 4.04 3.02
N TYR A 146 -4.13 5.35 2.85
CA TYR A 146 -4.68 5.99 1.66
C TYR A 146 -3.79 7.12 1.17
N TYR A 147 -3.64 7.19 -0.15
CA TYR A 147 -3.07 8.34 -0.85
C TYR A 147 -4.11 8.85 -1.84
N MET A 148 -4.60 10.06 -1.65
CA MET A 148 -5.61 10.66 -2.54
C MET A 148 -4.94 11.31 -3.74
N LEU A 149 -5.41 10.99 -4.94
CA LEU A 149 -5.00 11.70 -6.15
C LEU A 149 -5.78 13.00 -6.28
N ASP A 150 -5.06 14.11 -6.48
CA ASP A 150 -5.68 15.42 -6.76
C ASP A 150 -6.33 15.41 -8.15
N ARG A 151 -7.57 14.94 -8.20
CA ARG A 151 -8.42 15.07 -9.38
C ARG A 151 -9.24 16.34 -9.23
N ARG A 152 -8.83 17.41 -9.90
CA ARG A 152 -9.73 18.56 -10.09
C ARG A 152 -10.94 18.03 -10.87
N PRO A 153 -12.18 18.22 -10.37
CA PRO A 153 -13.36 17.89 -11.16
C PRO A 153 -13.23 18.59 -12.50
N ALA A 154 -13.40 17.85 -13.59
CA ALA A 154 -13.52 18.47 -14.92
C ALA A 154 -14.55 19.58 -14.80
N MET A 155 -14.15 20.81 -15.05
CA MET A 155 -15.06 21.95 -15.06
C MET A 155 -16.15 21.63 -16.10
N SER A 156 -17.32 21.23 -15.65
CA SER A 156 -18.51 21.17 -16.47
C SER A 156 -18.76 22.61 -16.93
N HIS A 157 -18.54 22.88 -18.21
CA HIS A 157 -19.01 24.11 -18.81
C HIS A 157 -20.53 24.15 -18.64
N PRO A 158 -21.11 25.18 -18.02
CA PRO A 158 -22.54 25.35 -18.06
C PRO A 158 -22.92 25.56 -19.52
N GLU A 159 -23.74 24.67 -20.06
CA GLU A 159 -24.41 24.89 -21.33
C GLU A 159 -25.18 26.22 -21.21
N GLN A 160 -24.76 27.17 -22.00
CA GLN A 160 -25.52 28.40 -22.22
C GLN A 160 -26.78 28.03 -23.00
N ARG A 161 -27.91 28.18 -22.34
CA ARG A 161 -29.21 28.32 -23.00
C ARG A 161 -29.56 29.79 -23.16
#